data_17a2fd52bacfb7381582af3bf941d18e
#
_entry.id   17a2fd52bacfb7381582af3bf941d18e
#
_cell.length_a   1.000
_cell.length_b   1.000
_cell.length_c   1.000
_cell.angle_alpha   90.00
_cell.angle_beta   90.00
_cell.angle_gamma   90.00
#
_symmetry.space_group_name_H-M   'P 1'
#
loop_
_entity.id
_entity.type
_entity.pdbx_description
1 polymer ?
#
loop_
_entity_poly.entity_id
_entity_poly.type
_entity_poly.pdbx_seq_one_letter_code
_entity_poly.pdbx_strand_id
1 'polypeptide(L)'
;MNKILMLAILISLVSGCAPLHPSGCHKTTATGDCSSGRWDDKDEWGAQARAIRDAINNQLVDPQRWKGKQCRLHIQFAEDGTALNISTSDGNKGYCEALKSAAQKAKFPAFTNPEVYRDFRRSGFSMRGE
;
A
#
# COMPACT_ATOMS: atom_id res chain seq x y z
N MET A 1 -48.31 -29.63 -28.25
CA MET A 1 -48.09 -29.50 -28.00
C MET A 1 -47.10 -29.10 -27.45
N ASN A 2 -46.60 -28.93 -27.53
CA ASN A 2 -46.03 -28.65 -27.16
C ASN A 2 -45.13 -28.12 -26.62
N LYS A 3 -44.88 -27.94 -26.44
CA LYS A 3 -44.43 -27.50 -26.02
C LYS A 3 -43.47 -27.14 -25.44
N ILE A 4 -43.09 -27.08 -25.37
CA ILE A 4 -42.49 -26.79 -24.83
C ILE A 4 -41.48 -26.43 -24.44
N LEU A 5 -41.20 -26.31 -24.53
CA LEU A 5 -40.46 -26.04 -24.28
C LEU A 5 -39.59 -25.49 -23.74
N MET A 6 -39.39 -25.23 -23.59
CA MET A 6 -38.79 -24.79 -23.20
C MET A 6 -37.96 -24.33 -22.62
N LEU A 7 -37.56 -24.20 -22.56
CA LEU A 7 -37.00 -23.82 -22.04
C LEU A 7 -36.00 -23.41 -21.55
N ALA A 8 -35.65 -23.45 -21.55
CA ALA A 8 -34.92 -23.26 -21.17
C ALA A 8 -34.00 -22.56 -20.74
N ILE A 9 -33.69 -22.30 -20.72
CA ILE A 9 -33.03 -21.80 -20.40
C ILE A 9 -32.15 -21.29 -19.79
N LEU A 10 -31.76 -21.16 -19.63
CA LEU A 10 -31.13 -20.76 -19.14
C LEU A 10 -30.22 -20.30 -18.64
N ILE A 11 -29.82 -20.16 -18.62
CA ILE A 11 -29.18 -19.79 -18.21
C ILE A 11 -28.24 -19.31 -17.70
N SER A 12 -27.79 -19.12 -17.56
CA SER A 12 -27.06 -18.81 -17.22
C SER A 12 -26.22 -18.19 -16.72
N LEU A 13 -25.86 -17.97 -16.57
CA LEU A 13 -25.26 -17.49 -16.16
C LEU A 13 -24.35 -17.05 -15.58
N VAL A 14 -23.85 -16.92 -15.44
CA VAL A 14 -23.14 -16.56 -14.96
C VAL A 14 -22.30 -16.06 -14.47
N SER A 15 -21.92 -15.79 -14.29
CA SER A 15 -21.35 -15.39 -13.86
C SER A 15 -20.37 -14.99 -13.45
N GLY A 16 -19.79 -14.87 -13.29
CA GLY A 16 -18.92 -14.62 -13.04
C GLY A 16 -18.17 -13.98 -12.46
N CYS A 17 -17.78 -13.61 -12.24
CA CYS A 17 -17.28 -13.05 -11.62
C CYS A 17 -16.06 -12.91 -11.31
N ALA A 18 -15.41 -12.98 -11.69
CA ALA A 18 -14.25 -12.91 -11.36
C ALA A 18 -13.65 -11.74 -11.20
N PRO A 19 -13.38 -11.41 -10.29
CA PRO A 19 -12.91 -10.22 -10.12
C PRO A 19 -11.57 -10.05 -10.44
N LEU A 20 -11.33 -9.19 -10.98
CA LEU A 20 -10.19 -8.92 -11.31
C LEU A 20 -9.59 -8.04 -10.48
N HIS A 21 -8.46 -8.03 -10.17
CA HIS A 21 -7.78 -7.20 -9.33
C HIS A 21 -7.33 -6.01 -10.01
N PRO A 22 -7.81 -4.90 -9.64
CA PRO A 22 -7.31 -3.68 -10.14
C PRO A 22 -5.90 -3.51 -9.68
N SER A 23 -5.14 -2.77 -10.35
CA SER A 23 -3.84 -2.45 -9.95
C SER A 23 -3.82 -1.85 -8.60
N GLY A 24 -2.97 -2.22 -7.74
CA GLY A 24 -2.92 -1.76 -6.36
C GLY A 24 -3.80 -2.52 -5.40
N CYS A 25 -4.56 -3.47 -5.88
CA CYS A 25 -5.38 -4.28 -5.01
C CYS A 25 -4.68 -5.59 -4.73
N HIS A 26 -4.24 -5.77 -3.53
CA HIS A 26 -3.55 -6.99 -3.14
C HIS A 26 -4.33 -7.67 -2.02
N LYS A 27 -4.34 -8.96 -2.05
CA LYS A 27 -5.07 -9.72 -1.07
C LYS A 27 -4.42 -9.60 0.29
N THR A 28 -5.18 -9.19 1.24
CA THR A 28 -4.69 -9.06 2.60
C THR A 28 -5.23 -10.13 3.51
N THR A 29 -6.13 -10.96 3.02
CA THR A 29 -6.73 -12.01 3.82
C THR A 29 -6.83 -13.28 3.01
N ALA A 30 -7.10 -14.36 3.65
CA ALA A 30 -7.30 -15.63 2.97
C ALA A 30 -8.52 -15.61 2.06
N THR A 31 -9.44 -14.72 2.24
CA THR A 31 -10.59 -14.60 1.38
C THR A 31 -10.28 -13.88 0.08
N GLY A 32 -9.14 -13.28 -0.02
CA GLY A 32 -8.78 -12.55 -1.21
C GLY A 32 -9.38 -11.17 -1.31
N ASP A 33 -9.80 -10.63 -0.20
CA ASP A 33 -10.42 -9.34 -0.17
C ASP A 33 -9.39 -8.22 -0.38
N CYS A 34 -9.73 -7.25 -1.18
CA CYS A 34 -8.84 -6.13 -1.45
C CYS A 34 -9.20 -4.96 -0.58
N SER A 35 -8.93 -5.07 0.71
CA SER A 35 -9.42 -4.13 1.61
C SER A 35 -8.58 -2.90 1.64
N SER A 36 -9.06 -1.84 1.20
CA SER A 36 -8.55 -0.49 1.44
C SER A 36 -7.08 -0.25 1.17
N GLY A 37 -6.55 -0.91 0.20
CA GLY A 37 -5.15 -0.71 -0.14
C GLY A 37 -4.16 -1.21 0.88
N ARG A 38 -4.61 -2.01 1.81
CA ARG A 38 -3.72 -2.62 2.78
C ARG A 38 -3.08 -3.84 2.14
N TRP A 39 -1.80 -4.01 2.28
CA TRP A 39 -1.08 -5.15 1.72
C TRP A 39 -0.86 -6.24 2.75
N ASP A 40 -0.84 -7.48 2.28
CA ASP A 40 -0.52 -8.62 3.10
C ASP A 40 0.97 -8.57 3.45
N ASP A 41 1.29 -8.72 4.70
CA ASP A 41 2.68 -8.72 5.16
C ASP A 41 3.51 -9.86 4.59
N LYS A 42 2.84 -10.85 4.04
CA LYS A 42 3.53 -12.02 3.50
C LYS A 42 3.86 -11.90 2.02
N ASP A 43 3.35 -10.91 1.34
CA ASP A 43 3.65 -10.74 -0.07
C ASP A 43 4.72 -9.67 -0.28
N GLU A 44 5.16 -9.51 -1.51
CA GLU A 44 6.21 -8.55 -1.82
C GLU A 44 5.80 -7.12 -1.53
N TRP A 45 4.54 -6.79 -1.72
CA TRP A 45 4.05 -5.43 -1.46
C TRP A 45 4.10 -5.12 0.03
N GLY A 46 3.64 -6.04 0.86
CA GLY A 46 3.70 -5.86 2.29
C GLY A 46 5.12 -5.79 2.81
N ALA A 47 5.99 -6.65 2.29
CA ALA A 47 7.41 -6.64 2.66
C ALA A 47 8.06 -5.32 2.27
N GLN A 48 7.75 -4.80 1.09
CA GLN A 48 8.31 -3.52 0.63
C GLN A 48 7.80 -2.37 1.50
N ALA A 49 6.52 -2.34 1.81
CA ALA A 49 5.92 -1.32 2.66
C ALA A 49 6.56 -1.30 4.04
N ARG A 50 6.75 -2.48 4.61
CA ARG A 50 7.36 -2.61 5.93
C ARG A 50 8.81 -2.16 5.90
N ALA A 51 9.55 -2.54 4.88
CA ALA A 51 10.94 -2.13 4.74
C ALA A 51 11.06 -0.60 4.63
N ILE A 52 10.15 0.03 3.91
CA ILE A 52 10.14 1.49 3.78
C ILE A 52 9.84 2.14 5.13
N ARG A 53 8.83 1.66 5.85
CA ARG A 53 8.48 2.19 7.16
C ARG A 53 9.61 2.01 8.16
N ASP A 54 10.25 0.86 8.14
CA ASP A 54 11.36 0.59 9.05
C ASP A 54 12.54 1.49 8.74
N ALA A 55 12.83 1.73 7.47
CA ALA A 55 13.92 2.62 7.10
C ALA A 55 13.68 4.03 7.62
N ILE A 56 12.44 4.50 7.57
CA ILE A 56 12.08 5.82 8.09
C ILE A 56 12.18 5.83 9.61
N ASN A 57 11.60 4.84 10.26
CA ASN A 57 11.59 4.78 11.72
C ASN A 57 12.99 4.65 12.30
N ASN A 58 13.89 4.00 11.59
CA ASN A 58 15.29 3.88 12.03
C ASN A 58 16.03 5.22 12.03
N GLN A 59 15.54 6.17 11.27
CA GLN A 59 16.15 7.51 11.20
C GLN A 59 15.40 8.53 12.06
N LEU A 60 14.30 8.12 12.66
CA LEU A 60 13.48 9.03 13.46
C LEU A 60 14.17 9.29 14.79
N VAL A 61 14.41 10.56 15.09
CA VAL A 61 15.04 10.96 16.34
C VAL A 61 13.98 10.96 17.43
N ASP A 62 14.30 10.34 18.54
CA ASP A 62 13.44 10.30 19.72
C ASP A 62 12.01 9.82 19.38
N PRO A 63 11.88 8.58 18.89
CA PRO A 63 10.59 8.10 18.43
C PRO A 63 9.50 8.10 19.49
N GLN A 64 9.86 7.97 20.76
CA GLN A 64 8.90 7.95 21.84
C GLN A 64 8.15 9.27 22.02
N ARG A 65 8.78 10.35 21.60
CA ARG A 65 8.18 11.67 21.65
C ARG A 65 6.89 11.74 20.83
N TRP A 66 6.78 10.89 19.82
CA TRP A 66 5.68 10.92 18.87
C TRP A 66 4.62 9.86 19.13
N LYS A 67 4.68 9.22 20.27
CA LYS A 67 3.73 8.17 20.60
C LYS A 67 2.29 8.69 20.48
N GLY A 68 1.48 7.98 19.74
CA GLY A 68 0.09 8.36 19.52
C GLY A 68 -0.14 9.42 18.45
N LYS A 69 0.92 10.02 17.94
CA LYS A 69 0.78 11.02 16.88
C LYS A 69 0.65 10.32 15.53
N GLN A 70 0.04 10.99 14.60
CA GLN A 70 -0.16 10.45 13.26
C GLN A 70 0.28 11.45 12.22
N CYS A 71 0.70 10.96 11.06
CA CYS A 71 1.00 11.79 9.91
C CYS A 71 0.94 10.96 8.66
N ARG A 72 0.47 11.56 7.59
CA ARG A 72 0.49 10.90 6.29
C ARG A 72 1.70 11.40 5.52
N LEU A 73 2.53 10.45 5.11
CA LEU A 73 3.77 10.73 4.41
C LEU A 73 3.62 10.31 2.95
N HIS A 74 3.96 11.19 2.05
CA HIS A 74 3.90 10.92 0.61
C HIS A 74 5.31 10.91 0.05
N ILE A 75 5.67 9.85 -0.65
CA ILE A 75 7.00 9.71 -1.22
C ILE A 75 6.91 9.30 -2.68
N GLN A 76 7.71 9.96 -3.50
CA GLN A 76 7.91 9.55 -4.88
C GLN A 76 9.28 8.88 -4.97
N PHE A 77 9.31 7.65 -5.47
CA PHE A 77 10.54 6.86 -5.53
C PHE A 77 11.04 6.68 -6.95
N ALA A 78 12.35 6.58 -7.09
CA ALA A 78 12.98 6.01 -8.28
C ALA A 78 13.09 4.49 -8.10
N GLU A 79 13.40 3.78 -9.15
CA GLU A 79 13.49 2.32 -9.10
C GLU A 79 14.55 1.82 -8.14
N ASP A 80 15.61 2.56 -7.96
CA ASP A 80 16.70 2.18 -7.07
C ASP A 80 16.40 2.47 -5.59
N GLY A 81 15.21 2.95 -5.30
CA GLY A 81 14.82 3.28 -3.94
C GLY A 81 15.07 4.73 -3.55
N THR A 82 15.65 5.53 -4.42
CA THR A 82 15.91 6.94 -4.12
C THR A 82 14.59 7.68 -3.97
N ALA A 83 14.43 8.41 -2.89
CA ALA A 83 13.26 9.26 -2.68
C ALA A 83 13.43 10.54 -3.47
N LEU A 84 12.64 10.72 -4.50
CA LEU A 84 12.72 11.88 -5.39
C LEU A 84 11.96 13.07 -4.84
N ASN A 85 10.90 12.82 -4.10
CA ASN A 85 10.10 13.88 -3.51
C ASN A 85 9.41 13.33 -2.25
N ILE A 86 9.41 14.14 -1.20
CA ILE A 86 8.81 13.76 0.07
C ILE A 86 7.94 14.91 0.55
N SER A 87 6.68 14.61 0.87
CA SER A 87 5.77 15.59 1.43
C SER A 87 4.92 14.95 2.51
N THR A 88 4.25 15.75 3.30
CA THR A 88 3.41 15.28 4.38
C THR A 88 2.06 15.99 4.38
N SER A 89 1.06 15.34 4.95
CA SER A 89 -0.27 15.90 5.10
C SER A 89 -1.00 15.23 6.26
N ASP A 90 -2.11 15.84 6.67
CA ASP A 90 -3.10 15.19 7.57
C ASP A 90 -2.51 14.61 8.84
N GLY A 91 -1.86 15.42 9.64
CA GLY A 91 -1.34 14.91 10.89
C GLY A 91 -0.75 15.95 11.78
N ASN A 92 -0.08 15.47 12.81
CA ASN A 92 0.61 16.35 13.75
C ASN A 92 1.79 17.02 13.07
N LYS A 93 1.84 18.33 13.13
CA LYS A 93 2.86 19.09 12.41
C LYS A 93 4.28 18.70 12.81
N GLY A 94 4.54 18.58 14.09
CA GLY A 94 5.89 18.22 14.56
C GLY A 94 6.29 16.83 14.13
N TYR A 95 5.36 15.88 14.24
CA TYR A 95 5.63 14.52 13.81
C TYR A 95 5.83 14.44 12.30
N CYS A 96 5.02 15.17 11.54
CA CYS A 96 5.18 15.24 10.09
C CYS A 96 6.56 15.78 9.70
N GLU A 97 7.03 16.82 10.37
CA GLU A 97 8.36 17.36 10.11
C GLU A 97 9.46 16.37 10.47
N ALA A 98 9.30 15.68 11.59
CA ALA A 98 10.27 14.67 12.02
C ALA A 98 10.31 13.50 11.04
N LEU A 99 9.16 13.06 10.56
CA LEU A 99 9.09 11.98 9.57
C LEU A 99 9.70 12.41 8.23
N LYS A 100 9.44 13.60 7.80
CA LYS A 100 10.00 14.10 6.56
C LYS A 100 11.53 14.13 6.63
N SER A 101 12.06 14.62 7.74
CA SER A 101 13.50 14.63 7.96
C SER A 101 14.08 13.22 8.01
N ALA A 102 13.40 12.31 8.71
CA ALA A 102 13.82 10.92 8.77
C ALA A 102 13.82 10.26 7.40
N ALA A 103 12.76 10.51 6.62
CA ALA A 103 12.65 9.96 5.27
C ALA A 103 13.76 10.47 4.35
N GLN A 104 14.15 11.72 4.52
CA GLN A 104 15.25 12.29 3.73
C GLN A 104 16.59 11.63 4.02
N LYS A 105 16.76 11.10 5.22
CA LYS A 105 17.99 10.42 5.62
C LYS A 105 17.93 8.92 5.43
N ALA A 106 16.75 8.39 5.22
CA ALA A 106 16.58 6.94 5.14
C ALA A 106 17.14 6.40 3.84
N LYS A 107 17.61 5.17 3.91
CA LYS A 107 18.04 4.44 2.73
C LYS A 107 17.00 3.40 2.45
N PHE A 108 16.31 3.57 1.34
CA PHE A 108 15.24 2.65 0.99
C PHE A 108 15.78 1.54 0.09
N PRO A 109 15.23 0.34 0.22
CA PRO A 109 15.67 -0.75 -0.65
C PRO A 109 15.24 -0.52 -2.08
N ALA A 110 16.04 -0.97 -3.01
CA ALA A 110 15.70 -0.89 -4.42
C ALA A 110 14.47 -1.76 -4.70
N PHE A 111 13.73 -1.38 -5.73
CA PHE A 111 12.60 -2.16 -6.17
C PHE A 111 13.08 -3.19 -7.18
N THR A 112 12.94 -4.45 -6.85
CA THR A 112 13.40 -5.52 -7.73
C THR A 112 12.29 -6.08 -8.60
N ASN A 113 11.05 -5.75 -8.28
CA ASN A 113 9.89 -6.19 -9.05
C ASN A 113 9.23 -4.97 -9.69
N PRO A 114 9.13 -4.92 -11.02
CA PRO A 114 8.54 -3.77 -11.71
C PRO A 114 7.10 -3.48 -11.32
N GLU A 115 6.33 -4.51 -10.99
CA GLU A 115 4.94 -4.31 -10.57
C GLU A 115 4.86 -3.66 -9.21
N VAL A 116 5.72 -4.06 -8.29
CA VAL A 116 5.81 -3.43 -6.97
C VAL A 116 6.23 -1.98 -7.12
N TYR A 117 7.23 -1.72 -7.95
CA TYR A 117 7.68 -0.36 -8.20
C TYR A 117 6.56 0.51 -8.77
N ARG A 118 5.81 -0.01 -9.71
CA ARG A 118 4.73 0.74 -10.32
C ARG A 118 3.74 1.24 -9.27
N ASP A 119 3.46 0.40 -8.28
CA ASP A 119 2.50 0.73 -7.24
C ASP A 119 3.08 1.65 -6.18
N PHE A 120 4.37 1.57 -5.93
CA PHE A 120 5.01 2.37 -4.89
C PHE A 120 5.64 3.67 -5.38
N ARG A 121 5.85 3.83 -6.66
CA ARG A 121 6.60 5.00 -7.14
C ARG A 121 6.00 6.33 -6.70
N ARG A 122 4.71 6.34 -6.42
CA ARG A 122 4.05 7.48 -5.78
C ARG A 122 3.16 6.91 -4.69
N SER A 123 3.64 6.91 -3.50
CA SER A 123 2.95 6.25 -2.41
C SER A 123 2.70 7.14 -1.23
N GLY A 124 1.62 6.84 -0.52
CA GLY A 124 1.29 7.48 0.74
C GLY A 124 1.34 6.46 1.85
N PHE A 125 1.95 6.83 2.93
CA PHE A 125 2.06 5.98 4.10
C PHE A 125 1.42 6.65 5.29
N SER A 126 0.51 5.96 5.95
CA SER A 126 -0.05 6.44 7.19
C SER A 126 0.90 6.02 8.30
N MET A 127 1.58 6.99 8.87
CA MET A 127 2.55 6.73 9.92
C MET A 127 1.96 7.06 11.28
N ARG A 128 2.34 6.27 12.25
CA ARG A 128 1.87 6.47 13.62
C ARG A 128 3.00 6.20 14.59
N GLY A 129 3.17 7.08 15.54
CA GLY A 129 4.17 6.89 16.59
C GLY A 129 3.69 5.81 17.56
N GLU A 130 4.60 4.91 17.91
CA GLU A 130 4.29 3.78 18.79
C GLU A 130 4.97 3.86 20.11
#